data_400cca85cf38f4c742c4442b25fbb4e1
#
_entry.id   400cca85cf38f4c742c4442b25fbb4e1
#
_cell.length_a   1.000
_cell.length_b   1.000
_cell.length_c   1.000
_cell.angle_alpha   90.00
_cell.angle_beta   90.00
_cell.angle_gamma   90.00
#
_symmetry.space_group_name_H-M   'P 1'
#
loop_
_entity.id
_entity.type
_entity.pdbx_description
1 polymer ?
#
loop_
_entity_poly.entity_id
_entity_poly.type
_entity_poly.pdbx_seq_one_letter_code
_entity_poly.pdbx_strand_id
1 'polypeptide(L)'
;WDDYLSYLLAGNVLRGQLYPLSVSAERVCQAKRVAQVANELGASAIAHGSTGAGNDQVRFDVAFRALCPGKQLITPIRELQLSREDETRWLAERGVIIPAKTTAYSVNEGMWGTSVGGKETHDSWQHLPESAYPGGAISADLPPKTIVLGFERGNPVALDGAAIGAVAIVEALNALGDQYGIGRGVHLGDTILGIK
;
A
#
# COMPACT_ATOMS: atom_id res chain seq x y z
N TRP A 1 7.55 -2.63 11.29
CA TRP A 1 8.89 -2.10 11.06
C TRP A 1 9.94 -3.21 11.16
N ASP A 2 10.14 -3.80 12.31
CA ASP A 2 11.28 -4.68 12.60
C ASP A 2 11.35 -5.93 11.73
N ASP A 3 10.20 -6.53 11.41
CA ASP A 3 10.14 -7.79 10.64
C ASP A 3 10.26 -7.59 9.12
N TYR A 4 10.06 -6.36 8.60
CA TYR A 4 9.97 -6.13 7.15
C TYR A 4 10.66 -4.85 6.68
N LEU A 5 10.20 -3.67 7.16
CA LEU A 5 10.61 -2.40 6.56
C LEU A 5 12.07 -2.04 6.83
N SER A 6 12.59 -2.38 8.01
CA SER A 6 14.00 -2.18 8.36
C SER A 6 14.94 -2.91 7.38
N TYR A 7 14.56 -4.11 6.95
CA TYR A 7 15.34 -4.88 5.96
C TYR A 7 15.25 -4.29 4.56
N LEU A 8 14.07 -3.80 4.16
CA LEU A 8 13.91 -3.13 2.88
C LEU A 8 14.73 -1.84 2.81
N LEU A 9 14.77 -1.09 3.91
CA LEU A 9 15.61 0.12 4.03
C LEU A 9 17.09 -0.23 3.97
N ALA A 10 17.55 -1.12 4.84
CA ALA A 10 18.97 -1.50 4.92
C ALA A 10 19.48 -2.09 3.61
N GLY A 11 18.65 -2.87 2.91
CA GLY A 11 18.97 -3.45 1.61
C GLY A 11 18.75 -2.52 0.42
N ASN A 12 18.23 -1.31 0.63
CA ASN A 12 17.79 -0.39 -0.44
C ASN A 12 16.99 -1.13 -1.54
N VAL A 13 16.02 -1.91 -1.11
CA VAL A 13 15.28 -2.83 -2.00
C VAL A 13 14.24 -2.06 -2.79
N LEU A 14 14.54 -1.83 -4.07
CA LEU A 14 13.66 -1.16 -5.03
C LEU A 14 13.35 -2.06 -6.21
N ARG A 15 12.15 -1.97 -6.74
CA ARG A 15 11.78 -2.52 -8.03
C ARG A 15 11.85 -1.42 -9.08
N GLY A 16 12.65 -1.62 -10.13
CA GLY A 16 12.82 -0.65 -11.19
C GLY A 16 13.44 0.68 -10.73
N GLN A 17 14.26 0.65 -9.68
CA GLN A 17 14.97 1.81 -9.11
C GLN A 17 14.06 2.88 -8.47
N LEU A 18 12.76 2.71 -8.46
CA LEU A 18 11.80 3.68 -7.94
C LEU A 18 10.85 3.09 -6.90
N TYR A 19 10.27 1.93 -7.18
CA TYR A 19 9.21 1.36 -6.35
C TYR A 19 9.76 0.61 -5.14
N PRO A 20 9.47 1.05 -3.90
CA PRO A 20 10.11 0.51 -2.68
C PRO A 20 9.54 -0.83 -2.21
N LEU A 21 8.75 -1.54 -3.00
CA LEU A 21 8.11 -2.83 -2.69
C LEU A 21 7.28 -2.88 -1.40
N SER A 22 6.94 -1.71 -0.85
CA SER A 22 6.22 -1.57 0.41
C SER A 22 4.91 -2.35 0.45
N VAL A 23 4.08 -2.18 -0.58
CA VAL A 23 2.77 -2.86 -0.68
C VAL A 23 2.93 -4.38 -0.66
N SER A 24 3.96 -4.93 -1.33
CA SER A 24 4.21 -6.37 -1.31
C SER A 24 4.55 -6.88 0.09
N ALA A 25 5.42 -6.19 0.81
CA ALA A 25 5.82 -6.54 2.17
C ALA A 25 4.64 -6.40 3.15
N GLU A 26 3.86 -5.34 3.04
CA GLU A 26 2.68 -5.12 3.87
C GLU A 26 1.64 -6.22 3.72
N ARG A 27 1.35 -6.66 2.49
CA ARG A 27 0.39 -7.75 2.26
C ARG A 27 0.84 -9.07 2.88
N VAL A 28 2.15 -9.36 2.83
CA VAL A 28 2.70 -10.54 3.51
C VAL A 28 2.58 -10.42 5.03
N CYS A 29 2.87 -9.23 5.58
CA CYS A 29 2.70 -8.94 7.00
C CYS A 29 1.24 -9.12 7.45
N GLN A 30 0.29 -8.53 6.70
CA GLN A 30 -1.13 -8.67 6.95
C GLN A 30 -1.58 -10.14 6.91
N ALA A 31 -1.17 -10.87 5.87
CA ALA A 31 -1.52 -12.29 5.74
C ALA A 31 -0.98 -13.13 6.89
N LYS A 32 0.27 -12.90 7.30
CA LYS A 32 0.87 -13.58 8.47
C LYS A 32 0.07 -13.33 9.74
N ARG A 33 -0.32 -12.07 9.98
CA ARG A 33 -1.11 -11.74 11.18
C ARG A 33 -2.52 -12.33 11.14
N VAL A 34 -3.21 -12.26 10.00
CA VAL A 34 -4.53 -12.87 9.83
C VAL A 34 -4.46 -14.39 10.01
N ALA A 35 -3.46 -15.04 9.43
CA ALA A 35 -3.24 -16.47 9.57
C ALA A 35 -3.01 -16.88 11.04
N GLN A 36 -2.21 -16.10 11.75
CA GLN A 36 -1.96 -16.31 13.18
C GLN A 36 -3.27 -16.24 13.97
N VAL A 37 -4.04 -15.17 13.80
CA VAL A 37 -5.34 -14.98 14.48
C VAL A 37 -6.32 -16.10 14.11
N ALA A 38 -6.39 -16.48 12.83
CA ALA A 38 -7.26 -17.58 12.39
C ALA A 38 -6.89 -18.93 13.03
N ASN A 39 -5.61 -19.17 13.28
CA ASN A 39 -5.16 -20.36 13.99
C ASN A 39 -5.47 -20.28 15.49
N GLU A 40 -5.22 -19.14 16.13
CA GLU A 40 -5.53 -18.88 17.55
C GLU A 40 -7.02 -19.06 17.85
N LEU A 41 -7.90 -18.61 16.95
CA LEU A 41 -9.35 -18.72 17.07
C LEU A 41 -9.92 -20.07 16.60
N GLY A 42 -9.11 -20.96 16.06
CA GLY A 42 -9.59 -22.23 15.49
C GLY A 42 -10.54 -22.00 14.29
N ALA A 43 -10.42 -20.89 13.56
CA ALA A 43 -11.29 -20.59 12.43
C ALA A 43 -11.16 -21.66 11.33
N SER A 44 -12.28 -22.07 10.75
CA SER A 44 -12.31 -23.05 9.65
C SER A 44 -12.02 -22.42 8.28
N ALA A 45 -12.20 -21.10 8.15
CA ALA A 45 -12.05 -20.37 6.90
C ALA A 45 -11.42 -19.00 7.12
N ILE A 46 -10.82 -18.46 6.06
CA ILE A 46 -10.34 -17.08 5.96
C ILE A 46 -11.01 -16.45 4.74
N ALA A 47 -11.56 -15.24 4.89
CA ALA A 47 -12.15 -14.49 3.80
C ALA A 47 -11.32 -13.26 3.45
N HIS A 48 -11.23 -12.91 2.16
CA HIS A 48 -10.68 -11.64 1.70
C HIS A 48 -11.37 -11.12 0.44
N GLY A 49 -11.34 -9.79 0.24
CA GLY A 49 -12.01 -9.09 -0.85
C GLY A 49 -11.10 -8.74 -2.04
N SER A 50 -9.96 -9.41 -2.22
CA SER A 50 -9.09 -9.11 -3.35
C SER A 50 -9.75 -9.49 -4.68
N THR A 51 -9.65 -8.57 -5.66
CA THR A 51 -10.18 -8.79 -7.00
C THR A 51 -9.32 -9.75 -7.81
N GLY A 52 -9.88 -10.31 -8.90
CA GLY A 52 -9.17 -11.21 -9.81
C GLY A 52 -8.07 -10.55 -10.65
N ALA A 53 -8.07 -9.23 -10.80
CA ALA A 53 -7.15 -8.50 -11.66
C ALA A 53 -5.85 -8.04 -10.97
N GLY A 54 -5.84 -7.96 -9.63
CA GLY A 54 -4.71 -7.40 -8.87
C GLY A 54 -3.71 -8.46 -8.38
N ASN A 55 -2.56 -8.00 -7.92
CA ASN A 55 -1.53 -8.87 -7.34
C ASN A 55 -1.88 -9.32 -5.91
N ASP A 56 -2.74 -8.62 -5.21
CA ASP A 56 -3.04 -8.90 -3.80
C ASP A 56 -3.70 -10.27 -3.62
N GLN A 57 -4.54 -10.69 -4.55
CA GLN A 57 -5.12 -12.04 -4.51
C GLN A 57 -4.05 -13.13 -4.45
N VAL A 58 -2.99 -13.00 -5.27
CA VAL A 58 -1.91 -13.98 -5.30
C VAL A 58 -1.13 -13.96 -3.98
N ARG A 59 -0.83 -12.76 -3.47
CA ARG A 59 -0.10 -12.60 -2.21
C ARG A 59 -0.85 -13.23 -1.04
N PHE A 60 -2.14 -12.95 -0.91
CA PHE A 60 -2.99 -13.51 0.16
C PHE A 60 -3.21 -15.01 -0.02
N ASP A 61 -3.57 -15.47 -1.21
CA ASP A 61 -3.83 -16.89 -1.47
C ASP A 61 -2.59 -17.74 -1.16
N VAL A 62 -1.41 -17.33 -1.65
CA VAL A 62 -0.17 -18.06 -1.41
C VAL A 62 0.19 -18.07 0.07
N ALA A 63 0.11 -16.90 0.73
CA ALA A 63 0.43 -16.80 2.14
C ALA A 63 -0.53 -17.63 3.02
N PHE A 64 -1.82 -17.57 2.78
CA PHE A 64 -2.80 -18.33 3.56
C PHE A 64 -2.69 -19.83 3.33
N ARG A 65 -2.46 -20.27 2.09
CA ARG A 65 -2.22 -21.70 1.81
C ARG A 65 -0.97 -22.23 2.49
N ALA A 66 0.07 -21.42 2.60
CA ALA A 66 1.30 -21.80 3.28
C ALA A 66 1.18 -21.78 4.80
N LEU A 67 0.51 -20.76 5.37
CA LEU A 67 0.44 -20.51 6.81
C LEU A 67 -0.75 -21.17 7.50
N CYS A 68 -1.80 -21.49 6.75
CA CYS A 68 -3.04 -22.08 7.22
C CYS A 68 -3.49 -23.23 6.33
N PRO A 69 -2.67 -24.28 6.16
CA PRO A 69 -3.04 -25.41 5.34
C PRO A 69 -4.32 -26.06 5.85
N GLY A 70 -5.25 -26.36 4.95
CA GLY A 70 -6.53 -26.96 5.28
C GLY A 70 -7.66 -26.00 5.66
N LYS A 71 -7.40 -24.68 5.82
CA LYS A 71 -8.48 -23.72 5.98
C LYS A 71 -9.08 -23.34 4.62
N GLN A 72 -10.41 -23.17 4.59
CA GLN A 72 -11.10 -22.70 3.38
C GLN A 72 -10.75 -21.23 3.11
N LEU A 73 -10.47 -20.89 1.85
CA LEU A 73 -10.39 -19.50 1.41
C LEU A 73 -11.72 -19.09 0.77
N ILE A 74 -12.30 -18.00 1.23
CA ILE A 74 -13.57 -17.43 0.75
C ILE A 74 -13.24 -16.09 0.08
N THR A 75 -13.48 -15.99 -1.21
CA THR A 75 -13.08 -14.85 -2.04
C THR A 75 -14.27 -14.29 -2.84
N PRO A 76 -15.30 -13.75 -2.17
CA PRO A 76 -16.60 -13.48 -2.79
C PRO A 76 -16.51 -12.48 -3.96
N ILE A 77 -15.66 -11.48 -3.86
CA ILE A 77 -15.51 -10.48 -4.95
C ILE A 77 -15.01 -11.15 -6.23
N ARG A 78 -14.03 -12.03 -6.10
CA ARG A 78 -13.47 -12.77 -7.24
C ARG A 78 -14.41 -13.87 -7.74
N GLU A 79 -15.03 -14.60 -6.83
CA GLU A 79 -15.91 -15.72 -7.16
C GLU A 79 -17.20 -15.25 -7.86
N LEU A 80 -17.75 -14.13 -7.42
CA LEU A 80 -18.94 -13.52 -7.99
C LEU A 80 -18.62 -12.53 -9.13
N GLN A 81 -17.36 -12.31 -9.42
CA GLN A 81 -16.88 -11.37 -10.46
C GLN A 81 -17.47 -9.96 -10.31
N LEU A 82 -17.59 -9.47 -9.08
CA LEU A 82 -18.19 -8.18 -8.80
C LEU A 82 -17.31 -7.04 -9.31
N SER A 83 -17.93 -6.10 -10.01
CA SER A 83 -17.31 -4.81 -10.33
C SER A 83 -17.38 -3.86 -9.13
N ARG A 84 -16.58 -2.79 -9.15
CA ARG A 84 -16.66 -1.75 -8.12
C ARG A 84 -18.02 -1.05 -8.10
N GLU A 85 -18.66 -0.94 -9.24
CA GLU A 85 -20.01 -0.41 -9.36
C GLU A 85 -21.02 -1.34 -8.67
N ASP A 86 -20.89 -2.66 -8.84
CA ASP A 86 -21.76 -3.64 -8.17
C ASP A 86 -21.57 -3.60 -6.66
N GLU A 87 -20.31 -3.55 -6.20
CA GLU A 87 -19.97 -3.43 -4.78
C GLU A 87 -20.54 -2.15 -4.18
N THR A 88 -20.38 -1.01 -4.87
CA THR A 88 -20.89 0.29 -4.44
C THR A 88 -22.41 0.30 -4.35
N ARG A 89 -23.08 -0.26 -5.37
CA ARG A 89 -24.55 -0.39 -5.38
C ARG A 89 -25.02 -1.28 -4.24
N TRP A 90 -24.41 -2.44 -4.06
CA TRP A 90 -24.73 -3.38 -2.99
C TRP A 90 -24.60 -2.76 -1.59
N LEU A 91 -23.57 -1.96 -1.36
CA LEU A 91 -23.36 -1.22 -0.12
C LEU A 91 -24.39 -0.11 0.06
N ALA A 92 -24.68 0.65 -1.00
CA ALA A 92 -25.69 1.73 -0.97
C ALA A 92 -27.09 1.22 -0.62
N GLU A 93 -27.50 0.07 -1.14
CA GLU A 93 -28.76 -0.60 -0.81
C GLU A 93 -28.86 -0.97 0.68
N ARG A 94 -27.72 -1.05 1.38
CA ARG A 94 -27.62 -1.34 2.82
C ARG A 94 -27.30 -0.14 3.69
N GLY A 95 -27.42 1.07 3.10
CA GLY A 95 -27.23 2.34 3.80
C GLY A 95 -25.74 2.73 3.98
N VAL A 96 -24.80 2.04 3.33
CA VAL A 96 -23.39 2.39 3.35
C VAL A 96 -23.05 3.20 2.11
N ILE A 97 -22.68 4.47 2.30
CA ILE A 97 -22.34 5.39 1.20
C ILE A 97 -20.81 5.41 1.04
N ILE A 98 -20.34 5.07 -0.16
CA ILE A 98 -18.94 5.15 -0.53
C ILE A 98 -18.68 6.50 -1.22
N PRO A 99 -17.71 7.31 -0.75
CA PRO A 99 -17.38 8.56 -1.42
C PRO A 99 -16.88 8.33 -2.86
N ALA A 100 -17.35 9.17 -3.80
CA ALA A 100 -17.02 9.03 -5.22
C ALA A 100 -15.51 9.10 -5.52
N LYS A 101 -14.72 9.80 -4.69
CA LYS A 101 -13.25 9.86 -4.83
C LYS A 101 -12.59 8.48 -4.69
N THR A 102 -13.15 7.59 -3.89
CA THR A 102 -12.62 6.23 -3.65
C THR A 102 -12.83 5.28 -4.84
N THR A 103 -13.70 5.63 -5.78
CA THR A 103 -13.99 4.79 -6.96
C THR A 103 -13.11 5.11 -8.16
N ALA A 104 -12.54 6.33 -8.24
CA ALA A 104 -11.75 6.79 -9.38
C ALA A 104 -10.31 6.25 -9.37
N TYR A 105 -9.70 6.13 -8.20
CA TYR A 105 -8.33 5.70 -8.03
C TYR A 105 -8.21 4.54 -7.06
N SER A 106 -7.25 3.65 -7.33
CA SER A 106 -6.79 2.64 -6.39
C SER A 106 -5.58 3.21 -5.65
N VAL A 107 -5.78 3.55 -4.38
CA VAL A 107 -4.73 4.09 -3.52
C VAL A 107 -4.32 3.02 -2.52
N ASN A 108 -3.03 2.69 -2.50
CA ASN A 108 -2.43 1.86 -1.47
C ASN A 108 -1.47 2.75 -0.70
N GLU A 109 -1.88 3.15 0.48
CA GLU A 109 -1.11 3.99 1.39
C GLU A 109 -0.60 3.16 2.56
N GLY A 110 0.67 3.30 2.85
CA GLY A 110 1.33 2.61 3.95
C GLY A 110 2.49 3.42 4.50
N MET A 111 3.06 2.97 5.61
CA MET A 111 4.18 3.65 6.26
C MET A 111 5.37 3.89 5.31
N TRP A 112 5.61 2.97 4.37
CA TRP A 112 6.79 2.97 3.50
C TRP A 112 6.52 3.54 2.12
N GLY A 113 5.39 4.15 1.90
CA GLY A 113 5.06 4.81 0.64
C GLY A 113 3.62 4.58 0.20
N THR A 114 3.26 5.29 -0.84
CA THR A 114 1.92 5.26 -1.42
C THR A 114 2.01 4.95 -2.90
N SER A 115 1.10 4.13 -3.40
CA SER A 115 0.90 3.96 -4.84
C SER A 115 -0.51 4.35 -5.23
N VAL A 116 -0.62 5.11 -6.31
CA VAL A 116 -1.89 5.55 -6.89
C VAL A 116 -1.99 4.99 -8.30
N GLY A 117 -3.06 4.28 -8.59
CA GLY A 117 -3.34 3.73 -9.91
C GLY A 117 -4.80 3.91 -10.31
N GLY A 118 -5.10 3.71 -11.58
CA GLY A 118 -6.44 3.87 -12.15
C GLY A 118 -6.54 5.11 -13.03
N LYS A 119 -7.69 5.27 -13.68
CA LYS A 119 -8.04 6.40 -14.54
C LYS A 119 -6.90 6.84 -15.49
N GLU A 120 -6.25 7.97 -15.23
CA GLU A 120 -5.18 8.51 -16.08
C GLU A 120 -3.96 7.59 -16.19
N THR A 121 -3.68 6.74 -15.18
CA THR A 121 -2.52 5.81 -15.22
C THR A 121 -2.68 4.67 -16.23
N HIS A 122 -3.84 4.51 -16.84
CA HIS A 122 -4.04 3.57 -17.96
C HIS A 122 -3.54 4.09 -19.30
N ASP A 123 -3.19 5.38 -19.37
CA ASP A 123 -2.66 6.03 -20.55
C ASP A 123 -1.26 6.61 -20.27
N SER A 124 -0.25 6.12 -20.98
CA SER A 124 1.14 6.54 -20.80
C SER A 124 1.40 8.02 -21.18
N TRP A 125 0.46 8.68 -21.84
CA TRP A 125 0.53 10.09 -22.21
C TRP A 125 -0.15 11.02 -21.20
N GLN A 126 -0.76 10.47 -20.18
CA GLN A 126 -1.46 11.26 -19.16
C GLN A 126 -0.71 11.24 -17.83
N HIS A 127 -0.74 12.36 -17.15
CA HIS A 127 -0.22 12.52 -15.79
C HIS A 127 -1.35 12.45 -14.79
N LEU A 128 -1.05 11.92 -13.60
CA LEU A 128 -1.98 12.01 -12.47
C LEU A 128 -2.21 13.50 -12.13
N PRO A 129 -3.46 13.93 -11.94
CA PRO A 129 -3.74 15.28 -11.47
C PRO A 129 -3.30 15.42 -10.00
N GLU A 130 -2.93 16.64 -9.60
CA GLU A 130 -2.53 16.95 -8.21
C GLU A 130 -3.55 16.46 -7.17
N SER A 131 -4.84 16.49 -7.50
CA SER A 131 -5.93 16.03 -6.62
C SER A 131 -5.95 14.52 -6.38
N ALA A 132 -5.23 13.73 -7.17
CA ALA A 132 -5.14 12.27 -6.99
C ALA A 132 -4.12 11.87 -5.93
N TYR A 133 -3.17 12.74 -5.62
CA TYR A 133 -2.19 12.49 -4.57
C TYR A 133 -2.83 12.66 -3.18
N PRO A 134 -2.53 11.79 -2.20
CA PRO A 134 -3.09 11.89 -0.85
C PRO A 134 -2.83 13.22 -0.16
N GLY A 135 -1.60 13.75 -0.28
CA GLY A 135 -1.22 15.07 0.23
C GLY A 135 -1.80 16.25 -0.54
N GLY A 136 -2.49 16.00 -1.66
CA GLY A 136 -3.09 17.05 -2.50
C GLY A 136 -2.08 17.86 -3.31
N ALA A 137 -2.47 19.09 -3.69
CA ALA A 137 -1.63 19.99 -4.48
C ALA A 137 -0.48 20.55 -3.63
N ILE A 138 0.70 20.63 -4.24
CA ILE A 138 1.89 21.22 -3.63
C ILE A 138 1.71 22.74 -3.58
N SER A 139 2.04 23.38 -2.45
CA SER A 139 2.11 24.82 -2.37
C SER A 139 3.38 25.33 -3.05
N ALA A 140 3.23 26.19 -4.06
CA ALA A 140 4.36 26.78 -4.78
C ALA A 140 5.22 27.74 -3.92
N ASP A 141 4.68 28.22 -2.81
CA ASP A 141 5.30 29.26 -1.97
C ASP A 141 6.03 28.70 -0.73
N LEU A 142 6.22 27.37 -0.66
CA LEU A 142 6.94 26.78 0.47
C LEU A 142 8.46 27.11 0.38
N PRO A 143 9.04 27.69 1.45
CA PRO A 143 10.47 27.93 1.48
C PRO A 143 11.24 26.62 1.53
N PRO A 144 12.44 26.54 0.94
CA PRO A 144 13.30 25.37 1.06
C PRO A 144 13.56 25.03 2.54
N LYS A 145 13.52 23.72 2.85
CA LYS A 145 13.80 23.20 4.19
C LYS A 145 14.95 22.21 4.15
N THR A 146 15.95 22.43 4.99
CA THR A 146 17.02 21.47 5.23
C THR A 146 16.65 20.62 6.42
N ILE A 147 16.83 19.31 6.31
CA ILE A 147 16.67 18.35 7.41
C ILE A 147 17.97 17.58 7.60
N VAL A 148 18.23 17.14 8.82
CA VAL A 148 19.39 16.33 9.17
C VAL A 148 18.92 14.99 9.70
N LEU A 149 19.28 13.91 8.98
CA LEU A 149 19.00 12.54 9.40
C LEU A 149 20.23 11.92 10.05
N GLY A 150 20.05 11.41 11.26
CA GLY A 150 21.07 10.62 11.96
C GLY A 150 20.83 9.13 11.73
N PHE A 151 21.92 8.41 11.41
CA PHE A 151 21.88 6.94 11.20
C PHE A 151 22.86 6.24 12.14
N GLU A 152 22.45 5.10 12.67
CA GLU A 152 23.31 4.17 13.37
C GLU A 152 23.17 2.78 12.76
N ARG A 153 24.30 2.23 12.25
CA ARG A 153 24.33 0.92 11.57
C ARG A 153 23.28 0.76 10.47
N GLY A 154 23.02 1.84 9.72
CA GLY A 154 22.05 1.86 8.64
C GLY A 154 20.59 2.09 9.05
N ASN A 155 20.29 2.16 10.35
CA ASN A 155 18.96 2.51 10.85
C ASN A 155 18.85 4.00 11.15
N PRO A 156 17.75 4.66 10.78
CA PRO A 156 17.53 6.05 11.15
C PRO A 156 17.22 6.13 12.65
N VAL A 157 17.94 7.01 13.35
CA VAL A 157 17.87 7.14 14.83
C VAL A 157 17.64 8.58 15.29
N ALA A 158 17.78 9.56 14.40
CA ALA A 158 17.57 10.97 14.76
C ALA A 158 17.06 11.78 13.57
N LEU A 159 16.27 12.79 13.84
CA LEU A 159 15.81 13.82 12.92
C LEU A 159 16.08 15.20 13.52
N ASP A 160 16.79 16.05 12.80
CA ASP A 160 17.16 17.42 13.21
C ASP A 160 17.81 17.48 14.61
N GLY A 161 18.63 16.49 14.93
CA GLY A 161 19.32 16.38 16.22
C GLY A 161 18.50 15.76 17.34
N ALA A 162 17.20 15.54 17.15
CA ALA A 162 16.36 14.85 18.12
C ALA A 162 16.45 13.33 17.92
N ALA A 163 16.85 12.60 18.95
CA ALA A 163 16.82 11.13 18.94
C ALA A 163 15.36 10.64 19.05
N ILE A 164 14.85 10.05 17.98
CA ILE A 164 13.51 9.47 17.89
C ILE A 164 13.56 8.14 17.17
N GLY A 165 12.53 7.30 17.38
CA GLY A 165 12.46 5.98 16.77
C GLY A 165 12.28 6.03 15.24
N ALA A 166 12.76 4.99 14.55
CA ALA A 166 12.74 4.90 13.10
C ALA A 166 11.33 5.09 12.50
N VAL A 167 10.31 4.53 13.13
CA VAL A 167 8.90 4.69 12.70
C VAL A 167 8.50 6.16 12.70
N ALA A 168 8.76 6.88 13.80
CA ALA A 168 8.44 8.30 13.91
C ALA A 168 9.21 9.16 12.90
N ILE A 169 10.47 8.78 12.59
CA ILE A 169 11.25 9.44 11.52
C ILE A 169 10.56 9.24 10.16
N VAL A 170 10.18 8.02 9.84
CA VAL A 170 9.51 7.73 8.55
C VAL A 170 8.18 8.46 8.43
N GLU A 171 7.37 8.50 9.49
CA GLU A 171 6.10 9.24 9.51
C GLU A 171 6.32 10.75 9.31
N ALA A 172 7.32 11.32 9.98
CA ALA A 172 7.69 12.74 9.83
C ALA A 172 8.18 13.04 8.41
N LEU A 173 8.98 12.14 7.82
CA LEU A 173 9.46 12.28 6.44
C LEU A 173 8.34 12.12 5.42
N ASN A 174 7.38 11.24 5.64
CA ASN A 174 6.20 11.11 4.79
C ASN A 174 5.39 12.41 4.79
N ALA A 175 5.12 12.98 5.96
CA ALA A 175 4.40 14.24 6.07
C ALA A 175 5.13 15.41 5.38
N LEU A 176 6.46 15.47 5.51
CA LEU A 176 7.28 16.47 4.81
C LEU A 176 7.30 16.19 3.30
N GLY A 177 7.45 14.93 2.88
CA GLY A 177 7.43 14.52 1.49
C GLY A 177 6.12 14.91 0.80
N ASP A 178 5.00 14.70 1.44
CA ASP A 178 3.69 15.11 0.94
C ASP A 178 3.59 16.63 0.80
N GLN A 179 4.03 17.36 1.82
CA GLN A 179 3.99 18.82 1.83
C GLN A 179 4.82 19.45 0.71
N TYR A 180 6.00 18.88 0.44
CA TYR A 180 6.95 19.38 -0.57
C TYR A 180 6.85 18.66 -1.91
N GLY A 181 5.99 17.67 -2.04
CA GLY A 181 5.85 16.86 -3.27
C GLY A 181 7.08 16.03 -3.59
N ILE A 182 7.87 15.68 -2.59
CA ILE A 182 9.08 14.87 -2.74
C ILE A 182 8.72 13.38 -2.85
N GLY A 183 9.48 12.65 -3.68
CA GLY A 183 9.30 11.20 -3.84
C GLY A 183 8.23 10.80 -4.84
N ARG A 184 7.60 11.74 -5.53
CA ARG A 184 6.64 11.45 -6.59
C ARG A 184 7.35 10.94 -7.83
N GLY A 185 6.91 9.81 -8.35
CA GLY A 185 7.47 9.21 -9.55
C GLY A 185 6.45 8.31 -10.24
N VAL A 186 6.78 7.84 -11.44
CA VAL A 186 5.95 6.93 -12.23
C VAL A 186 6.64 5.57 -12.28
N HIS A 187 5.95 4.55 -11.82
CA HIS A 187 6.41 3.16 -11.91
C HIS A 187 5.58 2.41 -12.96
N LEU A 188 6.27 1.87 -13.94
CA LEU A 188 5.70 0.94 -14.90
C LEU A 188 5.94 -0.48 -14.39
N GLY A 189 4.88 -1.20 -14.10
CA GLY A 189 4.99 -2.53 -13.53
C GLY A 189 3.98 -3.51 -14.06
N ASP A 190 4.36 -4.78 -14.09
CA ASP A 190 3.47 -5.87 -14.43
C ASP A 190 2.67 -6.35 -13.23
N THR A 191 1.51 -6.91 -13.50
CA THR A 191 0.83 -7.77 -12.54
C THR A 191 1.45 -9.17 -12.58
N ILE A 192 1.36 -9.90 -11.47
CA ILE A 192 1.86 -11.29 -11.40
C ILE A 192 1.19 -12.18 -12.44
N LEU A 193 -0.10 -11.94 -12.70
CA LEU A 193 -0.90 -12.72 -13.66
C LEU A 193 -0.93 -12.09 -15.06
N GLY A 194 -0.28 -10.96 -15.29
CA GLY A 194 -0.31 -10.27 -16.57
C GLY A 194 -1.67 -9.69 -16.97
N ILE A 195 -2.60 -9.60 -16.03
CA ILE A 195 -3.98 -9.13 -16.24
C ILE A 195 -4.09 -7.71 -15.68
N LYS A 196 -3.83 -6.72 -16.53
CA LYS A 196 -4.10 -5.33 -16.16
C LYS A 196 -4.30 -4.48 -17.40
#